data_c387d4fb75b8a42f752d7ca03c0d26a2
#
_entry.id   c387d4fb75b8a42f752d7ca03c0d26a2
#
_cell.length_a   1.000
_cell.length_b   1.000
_cell.length_c   1.000
_cell.angle_alpha   90.00
_cell.angle_beta   90.00
_cell.angle_gamma   90.00
#
_symmetry.space_group_name_H-M   'P 1'
#
loop_
_entity.id
_entity.type
_entity.pdbx_description
1 polymer ?
#
loop_
_entity_poly.entity_id
_entity_poly.type
_entity_poly.pdbx_seq_one_letter_code
_entity_poly.pdbx_strand_id
1 'polypeptide(L)'
;MSNILIINGAKKFAHSNGQLNDTLTEVADGFLRDAGHDVRVVRTDGDYDVQAEVQNFLWADVVVWQMPGWWMGAPWTVKKYMDDVFTEGHGSLYASDGRTRSDASKKYGSGGLLHGKKYMLSLTWNAPLDAFTDEDQFFQGVGVDGAYLPFHKANQFLAMEPLPTFIVNDVIKMPDVPRYIAEYRKHLAEIFA
;
A
#
# COMPACT_ATOMS: atom_id res chain seq x y z
N MET A 1 -19.78 -6.11 1.02
CA MET A 1 -19.42 -5.70 -0.36
C MET A 1 -18.77 -4.35 -0.28
N SER A 2 -17.56 -4.19 -0.78
CA SER A 2 -16.77 -2.95 -0.76
C SER A 2 -16.10 -2.75 -2.12
N ASN A 3 -15.75 -1.51 -2.42
CA ASN A 3 -14.95 -1.14 -3.59
C ASN A 3 -13.48 -1.20 -3.21
N ILE A 4 -12.68 -2.03 -3.86
CA ILE A 4 -11.28 -2.24 -3.54
C ILE A 4 -10.39 -1.85 -4.72
N LEU A 5 -9.44 -0.96 -4.47
CA LEU A 5 -8.40 -0.58 -5.42
C LEU A 5 -7.10 -1.29 -5.06
N ILE A 6 -6.61 -2.15 -5.95
CA ILE A 6 -5.28 -2.76 -5.82
C ILE A 6 -4.30 -1.97 -6.68
N ILE A 7 -3.29 -1.41 -6.05
CA ILE A 7 -2.20 -0.68 -6.70
C ILE A 7 -0.99 -1.60 -6.78
N ASN A 8 -0.72 -2.11 -7.97
CA ASN A 8 0.42 -2.98 -8.23
C ASN A 8 1.66 -2.13 -8.52
N GLY A 9 2.59 -2.13 -7.57
CA GLY A 9 3.89 -1.48 -7.65
C GLY A 9 5.01 -2.37 -8.23
N ALA A 10 4.65 -3.48 -8.87
CA ALA A 10 5.64 -4.33 -9.53
C ALA A 10 6.34 -3.57 -10.66
N LYS A 11 7.66 -3.71 -10.69
CA LYS A 11 8.49 -3.14 -11.75
C LYS A 11 9.62 -4.11 -12.09
N LYS A 12 9.96 -4.17 -13.37
CA LYS A 12 11.16 -4.88 -13.80
C LYS A 12 12.40 -4.03 -13.47
N PHE A 13 13.23 -4.56 -12.59
CA PHE A 13 14.57 -4.07 -12.30
C PHE A 13 15.63 -5.08 -12.77
N ALA A 14 16.92 -4.72 -12.75
CA ALA A 14 18.00 -5.54 -13.28
C ALA A 14 18.03 -7.01 -12.74
N HIS A 15 17.59 -7.22 -11.50
CA HIS A 15 17.62 -8.51 -10.82
C HIS A 15 16.25 -9.03 -10.41
N SER A 16 15.16 -8.41 -10.85
CA SER A 16 13.79 -8.79 -10.52
C SER A 16 12.86 -8.50 -11.67
N ASN A 17 12.03 -9.47 -12.03
CA ASN A 17 11.02 -9.31 -13.08
C ASN A 17 9.67 -8.79 -12.56
N GLY A 18 9.51 -8.56 -11.24
CA GLY A 18 8.26 -8.14 -10.62
C GLY A 18 7.20 -9.23 -10.48
N GLN A 19 7.47 -10.45 -10.96
CA GLN A 19 6.49 -11.54 -11.09
C GLN A 19 5.79 -11.92 -9.78
N LEU A 20 6.50 -11.92 -8.64
CA LEU A 20 5.85 -12.27 -7.36
C LEU A 20 4.76 -11.27 -6.99
N ASN A 21 5.00 -9.98 -7.19
CA ASN A 21 3.99 -8.96 -6.91
C ASN A 21 2.81 -9.04 -7.90
N ASP A 22 3.07 -9.39 -9.18
CA ASP A 22 2.01 -9.67 -10.15
C ASP A 22 1.16 -10.87 -9.69
N THR A 23 1.80 -11.97 -9.29
CA THR A 23 1.12 -13.16 -8.75
C THR A 23 0.28 -12.84 -7.53
N LEU A 24 0.81 -12.09 -6.55
CA LEU A 24 0.05 -11.71 -5.36
C LEU A 24 -1.09 -10.74 -5.70
N THR A 25 -0.92 -9.85 -6.67
CA THR A 25 -2.01 -9.00 -7.18
C THR A 25 -3.13 -9.85 -7.75
N GLU A 26 -2.82 -10.84 -8.59
CA GLU A 26 -3.82 -11.76 -9.19
C GLU A 26 -4.53 -12.60 -8.10
N VAL A 27 -3.79 -13.05 -7.10
CA VAL A 27 -4.36 -13.79 -5.96
C VAL A 27 -5.35 -12.91 -5.17
N ALA A 28 -5.00 -11.65 -4.91
CA ALA A 28 -5.88 -10.72 -4.21
C ALA A 28 -7.11 -10.37 -5.05
N ASP A 29 -6.93 -10.05 -6.34
CA ASP A 29 -8.04 -9.74 -7.25
C ASP A 29 -9.06 -10.88 -7.31
N GLY A 30 -8.59 -12.11 -7.55
CA GLY A 30 -9.46 -13.29 -7.59
C GLY A 30 -10.17 -13.54 -6.26
N PHE A 31 -9.42 -13.53 -5.13
CA PHE A 31 -9.99 -13.76 -3.80
C PHE A 31 -11.08 -12.73 -3.45
N LEU A 32 -10.80 -11.45 -3.69
CA LEU A 32 -11.71 -10.37 -3.32
C LEU A 32 -12.98 -10.36 -4.18
N ARG A 33 -12.87 -10.68 -5.49
CA ARG A 33 -14.03 -10.85 -6.36
C ARG A 33 -14.88 -12.06 -5.95
N ASP A 34 -14.25 -13.17 -5.64
CA ASP A 34 -14.95 -14.39 -5.15
C ASP A 34 -15.67 -14.11 -3.83
N ALA A 35 -15.15 -13.23 -2.98
CA ALA A 35 -15.78 -12.75 -1.75
C ALA A 35 -16.89 -11.70 -2.00
N GLY A 36 -17.17 -11.31 -3.25
CA GLY A 36 -18.26 -10.41 -3.62
C GLY A 36 -17.90 -8.92 -3.55
N HIS A 37 -16.62 -8.56 -3.59
CA HIS A 37 -16.18 -7.16 -3.69
C HIS A 37 -16.04 -6.69 -5.14
N ASP A 38 -16.22 -5.40 -5.39
CA ASP A 38 -15.84 -4.78 -6.65
C ASP A 38 -14.37 -4.40 -6.60
N VAL A 39 -13.56 -4.89 -7.57
CA VAL A 39 -12.11 -4.69 -7.58
C VAL A 39 -11.66 -3.98 -8.84
N ARG A 40 -10.82 -2.96 -8.67
CA ARG A 40 -10.03 -2.34 -9.72
C ARG A 40 -8.55 -2.60 -9.45
N VAL A 41 -7.80 -2.88 -10.52
CA VAL A 41 -6.35 -3.09 -10.44
C VAL A 41 -5.68 -2.05 -11.33
N VAL A 42 -4.72 -1.32 -10.77
CA VAL A 42 -3.89 -0.35 -11.50
C VAL A 42 -2.41 -0.69 -11.32
N ARG A 43 -1.57 -0.25 -12.24
CA ARG A 43 -0.11 -0.45 -12.19
C ARG A 43 0.59 0.90 -12.16
N THR A 44 1.61 1.01 -11.30
CA THR A 44 2.40 2.25 -11.19
C THR A 44 3.52 2.32 -12.23
N ASP A 45 3.89 1.19 -12.85
CA ASP A 45 4.91 1.12 -13.91
C ASP A 45 4.22 1.12 -15.29
N GLY A 46 4.06 2.28 -15.86
CA GLY A 46 3.39 2.51 -17.13
C GLY A 46 2.75 3.89 -17.21
N ASP A 47 2.01 4.11 -18.27
CA ASP A 47 1.22 5.32 -18.44
C ASP A 47 -0.10 5.19 -17.68
N TYR A 48 -0.49 6.23 -16.96
CA TYR A 48 -1.78 6.34 -16.28
C TYR A 48 -2.31 7.78 -16.40
N ASP A 49 -3.62 7.92 -16.44
CA ASP A 49 -4.29 9.21 -16.36
C ASP A 49 -4.45 9.59 -14.88
N VAL A 50 -3.77 10.64 -14.45
CA VAL A 50 -3.73 11.09 -13.05
C VAL A 50 -5.13 11.43 -12.52
N GLN A 51 -5.99 12.05 -13.35
CA GLN A 51 -7.36 12.37 -12.96
C GLN A 51 -8.21 11.11 -12.76
N ALA A 52 -8.04 10.11 -13.65
CA ALA A 52 -8.72 8.82 -13.49
C ALA A 52 -8.25 8.11 -12.22
N GLU A 53 -6.96 8.22 -11.85
CA GLU A 53 -6.44 7.65 -10.61
C GLU A 53 -6.98 8.35 -9.37
N VAL A 54 -7.14 9.68 -9.38
CA VAL A 54 -7.85 10.41 -8.31
C VAL A 54 -9.28 9.88 -8.15
N GLN A 55 -9.99 9.63 -9.25
CA GLN A 55 -11.34 9.04 -9.20
C GLN A 55 -11.33 7.61 -8.65
N ASN A 56 -10.27 6.81 -8.90
CA ASN A 56 -10.10 5.50 -8.30
C ASN A 56 -9.97 5.57 -6.77
N PHE A 57 -9.24 6.54 -6.22
CA PHE A 57 -9.18 6.77 -4.77
C PHE A 57 -10.53 7.20 -4.18
N LEU A 58 -11.26 8.06 -4.87
CA LEU A 58 -12.61 8.49 -4.44
C LEU A 58 -13.62 7.34 -4.47
N TRP A 59 -13.50 6.45 -5.45
CA TRP A 59 -14.35 5.27 -5.60
C TRP A 59 -14.06 4.18 -4.56
N ALA A 60 -12.77 3.93 -4.24
CA ALA A 60 -12.37 2.84 -3.36
C ALA A 60 -12.81 3.07 -1.91
N ASP A 61 -13.30 2.04 -1.24
CA ASP A 61 -13.44 1.97 0.22
C ASP A 61 -12.13 1.52 0.86
N VAL A 62 -11.38 0.65 0.16
CA VAL A 62 -10.07 0.13 0.59
C VAL A 62 -9.07 0.21 -0.54
N VAL A 63 -7.85 0.66 -0.22
CA VAL A 63 -6.71 0.67 -1.14
C VAL A 63 -5.68 -0.35 -0.68
N VAL A 64 -5.33 -1.30 -1.53
CA VAL A 64 -4.26 -2.29 -1.30
C VAL A 64 -3.03 -1.91 -2.08
N TRP A 65 -1.94 -1.61 -1.39
CA TRP A 65 -0.64 -1.34 -1.98
C TRP A 65 0.17 -2.63 -2.07
N GLN A 66 0.14 -3.29 -3.21
CA GLN A 66 0.95 -4.48 -3.48
C GLN A 66 2.28 -4.08 -4.09
N MET A 67 3.37 -4.17 -3.35
CA MET A 67 4.67 -3.65 -3.82
C MET A 67 5.89 -4.37 -3.24
N PRO A 68 7.00 -4.44 -4.00
CA PRO A 68 8.27 -4.90 -3.46
C PRO A 68 8.94 -3.83 -2.60
N GLY A 69 9.73 -4.26 -1.62
CA GLY A 69 10.66 -3.38 -0.93
C GLY A 69 11.90 -3.12 -1.78
N TRP A 70 12.19 -1.86 -2.08
CA TRP A 70 13.38 -1.40 -2.76
C TRP A 70 14.03 -0.26 -2.00
N TRP A 71 15.33 -0.40 -1.71
CA TRP A 71 16.12 0.63 -1.02
C TRP A 71 15.38 1.24 0.19
N MET A 72 14.97 0.36 1.11
CA MET A 72 14.31 0.64 2.40
C MET A 72 12.92 1.27 2.28
N GLY A 73 12.23 1.08 1.16
CA GLY A 73 10.89 1.62 0.96
C GLY A 73 10.22 1.13 -0.32
N ALA A 74 9.26 1.89 -0.81
CA ALA A 74 8.56 1.60 -2.05
C ALA A 74 9.46 1.87 -3.28
N PRO A 75 9.23 1.17 -4.41
CA PRO A 75 9.85 1.53 -5.69
C PRO A 75 9.58 2.98 -6.08
N TRP A 76 10.51 3.59 -6.81
CA TRP A 76 10.35 4.98 -7.26
C TRP A 76 9.08 5.21 -8.10
N THR A 77 8.63 4.20 -8.85
CA THR A 77 7.37 4.26 -9.62
C THR A 77 6.15 4.39 -8.73
N VAL A 78 6.14 3.69 -7.59
CA VAL A 78 5.08 3.84 -6.57
C VAL A 78 5.12 5.22 -5.94
N LYS A 79 6.33 5.73 -5.62
CA LYS A 79 6.48 7.07 -5.06
C LYS A 79 6.06 8.14 -6.07
N LYS A 80 6.47 8.00 -7.35
CA LYS A 80 6.01 8.88 -8.43
C LYS A 80 4.48 8.89 -8.54
N TYR A 81 3.86 7.71 -8.57
CA TYR A 81 2.40 7.58 -8.62
C TYR A 81 1.72 8.31 -7.44
N MET A 82 2.22 8.11 -6.21
CA MET A 82 1.71 8.86 -5.05
C MET A 82 1.86 10.36 -5.21
N ASP A 83 3.03 10.84 -5.66
CA ASP A 83 3.29 12.26 -5.83
C ASP A 83 2.37 12.88 -6.88
N ASP A 84 2.18 12.22 -8.01
CA ASP A 84 1.29 12.68 -9.07
C ASP A 84 -0.17 12.73 -8.60
N VAL A 85 -0.67 11.58 -8.10
CA VAL A 85 -2.11 11.41 -7.79
C VAL A 85 -2.51 12.19 -6.54
N PHE A 86 -1.68 12.16 -5.48
CA PHE A 86 -2.03 12.87 -4.25
C PHE A 86 -1.93 14.38 -4.44
N THR A 87 -0.96 14.88 -5.22
CA THR A 87 -0.84 16.30 -5.52
C THR A 87 -2.04 16.79 -6.34
N GLU A 88 -2.43 16.06 -7.39
CA GLU A 88 -3.60 16.39 -8.21
C GLU A 88 -4.91 16.24 -7.43
N GLY A 89 -4.94 15.39 -6.42
CA GLY A 89 -6.08 15.17 -5.54
C GLY A 89 -6.39 16.33 -4.57
N HIS A 90 -5.68 17.46 -4.62
CA HIS A 90 -6.00 18.63 -3.80
C HIS A 90 -7.44 19.09 -4.03
N GLY A 91 -8.17 19.32 -2.96
CA GLY A 91 -9.59 19.68 -2.98
C GLY A 91 -10.55 18.48 -3.04
N SER A 92 -10.06 17.25 -3.32
CA SER A 92 -10.87 16.03 -3.37
C SER A 92 -10.39 14.93 -2.45
N LEU A 93 -9.08 14.63 -2.40
CA LEU A 93 -8.49 13.66 -1.48
C LEU A 93 -8.10 14.31 -0.15
N TYR A 94 -7.71 15.57 -0.18
CA TYR A 94 -7.44 16.42 0.99
C TYR A 94 -7.71 17.89 0.67
N ALA A 95 -8.09 18.69 1.67
CA ALA A 95 -8.38 20.11 1.50
C ALA A 95 -7.17 21.01 1.80
N SER A 96 -6.33 20.61 2.76
CA SER A 96 -5.17 21.35 3.22
C SER A 96 -4.29 20.45 4.12
N ASP A 97 -3.28 21.03 4.77
CA ASP A 97 -2.54 20.33 5.82
C ASP A 97 -3.31 20.24 7.17
N GLY A 98 -4.50 20.82 7.26
CA GLY A 98 -5.37 20.83 8.44
C GLY A 98 -5.14 21.97 9.42
N ARG A 99 -3.99 22.62 9.41
CA ARG A 99 -3.68 23.73 10.33
C ARG A 99 -4.46 24.99 9.94
N THR A 100 -4.90 25.75 10.93
CA THR A 100 -5.42 27.10 10.75
C THR A 100 -4.83 28.04 11.79
N ARG A 101 -4.76 29.35 11.47
CA ARG A 101 -4.33 30.37 12.45
C ARG A 101 -5.42 30.71 13.46
N SER A 102 -6.68 30.41 13.11
CA SER A 102 -7.85 30.71 13.94
C SER A 102 -8.16 29.64 14.99
N ASP A 103 -7.60 28.43 14.83
CA ASP A 103 -7.87 27.30 15.72
C ASP A 103 -6.59 26.48 15.91
N ALA A 104 -5.93 26.70 17.06
CA ALA A 104 -4.71 26.01 17.43
C ALA A 104 -4.89 24.52 17.79
N SER A 105 -6.13 24.04 17.94
CA SER A 105 -6.41 22.62 18.16
C SER A 105 -6.24 21.77 16.88
N LYS A 106 -6.35 22.40 15.72
CA LYS A 106 -6.15 21.74 14.43
C LYS A 106 -4.67 21.49 14.15
N LYS A 107 -4.35 20.22 13.94
CA LYS A 107 -2.97 19.75 13.79
C LYS A 107 -2.61 19.49 12.33
N TYR A 108 -1.33 19.50 12.02
CA TYR A 108 -0.79 19.04 10.75
C TYR A 108 -1.24 17.61 10.44
N GLY A 109 -1.68 17.36 9.21
CA GLY A 109 -2.18 16.07 8.75
C GLY A 109 -3.68 15.83 9.03
N SER A 110 -4.44 16.83 9.51
CA SER A 110 -5.87 16.71 9.78
C SER A 110 -6.78 17.23 8.66
N GLY A 111 -6.24 17.54 7.49
CA GLY A 111 -6.98 18.11 6.35
C GLY A 111 -7.42 17.10 5.29
N GLY A 112 -7.24 15.79 5.52
CA GLY A 112 -7.68 14.73 4.63
C GLY A 112 -9.19 14.64 4.52
N LEU A 113 -9.68 14.18 3.37
CA LEU A 113 -11.12 14.08 3.05
C LEU A 113 -11.60 12.64 2.88
N LEU A 114 -10.71 11.64 2.91
CA LEU A 114 -11.05 10.23 2.72
C LEU A 114 -11.41 9.52 4.04
N HIS A 115 -12.18 10.18 4.90
CA HIS A 115 -12.64 9.61 6.16
C HIS A 115 -13.46 8.33 5.95
N GLY A 116 -13.21 7.32 6.79
CA GLY A 116 -13.85 6.00 6.73
C GLY A 116 -13.29 5.06 5.68
N LYS A 117 -12.38 5.54 4.81
CA LYS A 117 -11.65 4.69 3.88
C LYS A 117 -10.40 4.11 4.54
N LYS A 118 -9.98 2.94 4.06
CA LYS A 118 -8.86 2.19 4.63
C LYS A 118 -7.79 1.89 3.60
N TYR A 119 -6.60 1.57 4.07
CA TYR A 119 -5.54 1.07 3.20
C TYR A 119 -4.79 -0.09 3.86
N MET A 120 -4.23 -0.96 3.04
CA MET A 120 -3.41 -2.11 3.44
C MET A 120 -2.09 -2.08 2.68
N LEU A 121 -0.99 -2.32 3.36
CA LEU A 121 0.29 -2.61 2.71
C LEU A 121 0.42 -4.12 2.51
N SER A 122 0.80 -4.53 1.31
CA SER A 122 1.15 -5.92 0.96
C SER A 122 2.54 -5.92 0.34
N LEU A 123 3.50 -6.44 1.08
CA LEU A 123 4.92 -6.22 0.84
C LEU A 123 5.66 -7.52 0.50
N THR A 124 6.61 -7.45 -0.41
CA THR A 124 7.55 -8.54 -0.68
C THR A 124 8.99 -8.08 -0.44
N TRP A 125 9.73 -8.77 0.43
CA TRP A 125 11.08 -8.40 0.83
C TRP A 125 12.06 -9.55 0.77
N ASN A 126 13.31 -9.26 0.39
CA ASN A 126 14.40 -10.24 0.49
C ASN A 126 15.10 -10.22 1.87
N ALA A 127 14.78 -9.25 2.74
CA ALA A 127 15.23 -9.27 4.13
C ALA A 127 14.35 -10.24 4.95
N PRO A 128 14.91 -10.99 5.91
CA PRO A 128 14.13 -11.80 6.84
C PRO A 128 13.31 -10.91 7.78
N LEU A 129 12.27 -11.46 8.38
CA LEU A 129 11.39 -10.68 9.28
C LEU A 129 12.16 -10.11 10.49
N ASP A 130 13.12 -10.88 11.01
CA ASP A 130 13.97 -10.47 12.14
C ASP A 130 14.73 -9.18 11.87
N ALA A 131 15.04 -8.89 10.60
CA ALA A 131 15.67 -7.62 10.23
C ALA A 131 14.86 -6.40 10.67
N PHE A 132 13.54 -6.54 10.79
CA PHE A 132 12.61 -5.47 11.21
C PHE A 132 12.24 -5.52 12.68
N THR A 133 12.19 -6.72 13.28
CA THR A 133 11.59 -6.94 14.61
C THR A 133 12.59 -7.10 15.73
N ASP A 134 13.84 -7.45 15.44
CA ASP A 134 14.90 -7.62 16.40
C ASP A 134 15.68 -6.29 16.57
N GLU A 135 15.84 -5.86 17.80
CA GLU A 135 16.53 -4.59 18.17
C GLU A 135 18.01 -4.58 17.75
N ASP A 136 18.64 -5.75 17.69
CA ASP A 136 20.04 -5.90 17.29
C ASP A 136 20.22 -6.02 15.76
N GLN A 137 19.12 -6.01 14.98
CA GLN A 137 19.13 -6.11 13.54
C GLN A 137 19.03 -4.76 12.83
N PHE A 138 19.09 -4.77 11.49
CA PHE A 138 19.27 -3.58 10.66
C PHE A 138 18.26 -2.47 10.92
N PHE A 139 16.98 -2.80 11.10
CA PHE A 139 15.93 -1.82 11.37
C PHE A 139 15.67 -1.58 12.86
N GLN A 140 16.52 -2.11 13.75
CA GLN A 140 16.52 -1.80 15.20
C GLN A 140 15.16 -2.03 15.88
N GLY A 141 14.45 -3.08 15.51
CA GLY A 141 13.20 -3.47 16.13
C GLY A 141 12.00 -2.55 15.85
N VAL A 142 12.10 -1.59 14.91
CA VAL A 142 10.99 -0.67 14.62
C VAL A 142 9.78 -1.34 13.97
N GLY A 143 9.92 -2.59 13.59
CA GLY A 143 8.88 -3.34 12.87
C GLY A 143 8.70 -2.91 11.41
N VAL A 144 7.90 -3.67 10.69
CA VAL A 144 7.62 -3.39 9.27
C VAL A 144 6.94 -2.04 9.10
N ASP A 145 5.92 -1.75 9.90
CA ASP A 145 5.18 -0.48 9.82
C ASP A 145 6.05 0.71 10.21
N GLY A 146 7.00 0.53 11.13
CA GLY A 146 8.00 1.56 11.47
C GLY A 146 8.93 1.88 10.31
N ALA A 147 9.39 0.86 9.57
CA ALA A 147 10.19 1.05 8.36
C ALA A 147 9.40 1.75 7.24
N TYR A 148 8.08 1.57 7.19
CA TYR A 148 7.17 2.22 6.25
C TYR A 148 6.44 3.45 6.82
N LEU A 149 6.88 4.01 7.95
CA LEU A 149 6.23 5.16 8.58
C LEU A 149 5.94 6.33 7.61
N PRO A 150 6.84 6.78 6.73
CA PRO A 150 6.52 7.85 5.78
C PRO A 150 5.39 7.48 4.81
N PHE A 151 5.32 6.21 4.41
CA PHE A 151 4.26 5.70 3.53
C PHE A 151 2.91 5.66 4.25
N HIS A 152 2.89 5.19 5.49
CA HIS A 152 1.70 5.26 6.34
C HIS A 152 1.23 6.69 6.53
N LYS A 153 2.15 7.63 6.80
CA LYS A 153 1.81 9.05 6.99
C LYS A 153 1.24 9.71 5.73
N ALA A 154 1.68 9.32 4.54
CA ALA A 154 1.11 9.83 3.30
C ALA A 154 -0.37 9.40 3.13
N ASN A 155 -0.71 8.12 3.40
CA ASN A 155 -2.09 7.66 3.37
C ASN A 155 -2.94 8.28 4.51
N GLN A 156 -2.40 8.37 5.71
CA GLN A 156 -3.08 9.02 6.86
C GLN A 156 -3.30 10.52 6.65
N PHE A 157 -2.44 11.19 5.88
CA PHE A 157 -2.63 12.59 5.50
C PHE A 157 -3.91 12.81 4.68
N LEU A 158 -4.34 11.78 3.94
CA LEU A 158 -5.62 11.75 3.24
C LEU A 158 -6.80 11.36 4.14
N ALA A 159 -6.59 11.14 5.46
CA ALA A 159 -7.54 10.64 6.46
C ALA A 159 -7.92 9.15 6.30
N MET A 160 -7.09 8.35 5.60
CA MET A 160 -7.30 6.91 5.50
C MET A 160 -6.77 6.18 6.74
N GLU A 161 -7.43 5.08 7.13
CA GLU A 161 -7.04 4.25 8.28
C GLU A 161 -6.26 3.01 7.82
N PRO A 162 -5.16 2.61 8.53
CA PRO A 162 -4.41 1.42 8.18
C PRO A 162 -5.17 0.14 8.55
N LEU A 163 -5.14 -0.84 7.67
CA LEU A 163 -5.39 -2.25 7.96
C LEU A 163 -4.06 -2.95 8.29
N PRO A 164 -4.07 -4.14 8.91
CA PRO A 164 -2.86 -4.90 9.19
C PRO A 164 -2.02 -5.11 7.93
N THR A 165 -0.73 -4.83 8.02
CA THR A 165 0.24 -5.01 6.93
C THR A 165 0.50 -6.49 6.69
N PHE A 166 0.49 -6.91 5.43
CA PHE A 166 0.99 -8.21 4.99
C PHE A 166 2.42 -8.09 4.48
N ILE A 167 3.28 -9.05 4.80
CA ILE A 167 4.63 -9.14 4.28
C ILE A 167 5.05 -10.59 4.05
N VAL A 168 5.76 -10.82 2.95
CA VAL A 168 6.53 -12.04 2.72
C VAL A 168 8.02 -11.72 2.61
N ASN A 169 8.84 -12.55 3.24
CA ASN A 169 10.26 -12.36 3.44
C ASN A 169 11.09 -13.40 2.66
N ASP A 170 12.41 -13.16 2.52
CA ASP A 170 13.39 -14.04 1.87
C ASP A 170 13.02 -14.44 0.43
N VAL A 171 12.36 -13.54 -0.29
CA VAL A 171 11.73 -13.82 -1.60
C VAL A 171 12.73 -14.13 -2.73
N ILE A 172 14.05 -13.89 -2.53
CA ILE A 172 15.12 -14.23 -3.47
C ILE A 172 15.97 -15.36 -2.92
N LYS A 173 16.35 -15.31 -1.64
CA LYS A 173 17.25 -16.29 -1.03
C LYS A 173 16.60 -17.65 -0.79
N MET A 174 15.34 -17.64 -0.36
CA MET A 174 14.58 -18.86 -0.02
C MET A 174 13.13 -18.73 -0.49
N PRO A 175 12.87 -18.59 -1.81
CA PRO A 175 11.55 -18.36 -2.33
C PRO A 175 10.63 -19.58 -2.09
N ASP A 176 9.44 -19.32 -1.52
CA ASP A 176 8.38 -20.31 -1.31
C ASP A 176 7.03 -19.70 -1.72
N VAL A 177 6.83 -19.59 -3.02
CA VAL A 177 5.64 -18.96 -3.60
C VAL A 177 4.34 -19.64 -3.16
N PRO A 178 4.23 -20.98 -3.11
CA PRO A 178 3.01 -21.63 -2.59
C PRO A 178 2.67 -21.21 -1.15
N ARG A 179 3.65 -21.11 -0.27
CA ARG A 179 3.48 -20.64 1.10
C ARG A 179 3.02 -19.18 1.13
N TYR A 180 3.67 -18.30 0.36
CA TYR A 180 3.29 -16.88 0.30
C TYR A 180 1.83 -16.70 -0.14
N ILE A 181 1.38 -17.46 -1.13
CA ILE A 181 0.00 -17.43 -1.61
C ILE A 181 -0.97 -17.90 -0.51
N ALA A 182 -0.64 -18.98 0.20
CA ALA A 182 -1.48 -19.51 1.26
C ALA A 182 -1.60 -18.53 2.43
N GLU A 183 -0.49 -17.94 2.87
CA GLU A 183 -0.43 -16.93 3.92
C GLU A 183 -1.21 -15.66 3.52
N TYR A 184 -1.08 -15.22 2.26
CA TYR A 184 -1.79 -14.04 1.77
C TYR A 184 -3.30 -14.27 1.71
N ARG A 185 -3.76 -15.42 1.21
CA ARG A 185 -5.19 -15.79 1.22
C ARG A 185 -5.76 -15.81 2.64
N LYS A 186 -5.00 -16.35 3.60
CA LYS A 186 -5.40 -16.34 5.01
C LYS A 186 -5.53 -14.90 5.53
N HIS A 187 -4.55 -14.05 5.29
CA HIS A 187 -4.56 -12.65 5.69
C HIS A 187 -5.75 -11.88 5.08
N LEU A 188 -6.00 -12.08 3.78
CA LEU A 188 -7.16 -11.48 3.12
C LEU A 188 -8.49 -11.95 3.72
N ALA A 189 -8.60 -13.25 4.07
CA ALA A 189 -9.79 -13.78 4.71
C ALA A 189 -10.03 -13.17 6.11
N GLU A 190 -8.98 -12.92 6.89
CA GLU A 190 -9.09 -12.29 8.22
C GLU A 190 -9.58 -10.84 8.13
N ILE A 191 -9.37 -10.15 7.01
CA ILE A 191 -9.71 -8.73 6.83
C ILE A 191 -11.03 -8.56 6.08
N PHE A 192 -11.29 -9.38 5.07
CA PHE A 192 -12.36 -9.16 4.08
C PHE A 192 -13.46 -10.23 4.04
N ALA A 193 -13.34 -11.31 4.81
CA ALA A 193 -14.37 -12.36 4.84
C ALA A 193 -15.48 -12.09 5.85
#